data_949c08176d185e08787ae95fc48d754e
#
_entry.id   949c08176d185e08787ae95fc48d754e
#
_cell.length_a   1.000
_cell.length_b   1.000
_cell.length_c   1.000
_cell.angle_alpha   90.00
_cell.angle_beta   90.00
_cell.angle_gamma   90.00
#
_symmetry.space_group_name_H-M   'P 1'
#
loop_
_entity.id
_entity.type
_entity.pdbx_description
1 polymer ?
#
loop_
_entity_poly.entity_id
_entity_poly.type
_entity_poly.pdbx_seq_one_letter_code
_entity_poly.pdbx_strand_id
1 'polypeptide(L)'
;IGFNRRFDPNFAQLKKSLDDKEIGKSELLTITSFDPAPPPVSYVKTSGGLFRDMMIHDFDLSNFIMDELPVTISAVGHSLINPEIGAAGDVDTAVVTMIYADGKIAVIKNSRRAAYGYDQRIEILGAEGLLQAENIVENSVVKSTEAGVLSAKPKYFFLERYMSAYKAEW
;
A
#
# COMPACT_ATOMS: atom_id res chain seq x y z
N ILE A 1 -5.86 7.25 16.20
CA ILE A 1 -5.64 6.87 14.80
C ILE A 1 -5.97 5.40 14.69
N GLY A 2 -6.86 5.02 13.76
CA GLY A 2 -7.16 3.64 13.45
C GLY A 2 -6.22 3.11 12.37
N PHE A 3 -5.87 1.83 12.43
CA PHE A 3 -5.06 1.14 11.43
C PHE A 3 -5.87 0.00 10.78
N ASN A 4 -6.90 0.39 10.07
CA ASN A 4 -7.90 -0.49 9.45
C ASN A 4 -7.31 -1.55 8.51
N ARG A 5 -6.14 -1.32 7.91
CA ARG A 5 -5.53 -2.25 6.96
C ARG A 5 -5.17 -3.61 7.57
N ARG A 6 -4.87 -3.66 8.88
CA ARG A 6 -4.67 -4.93 9.61
C ARG A 6 -5.90 -5.85 9.59
N PHE A 7 -7.08 -5.26 9.44
CA PHE A 7 -8.37 -5.94 9.43
C PHE A 7 -8.93 -6.17 8.02
N ASP A 8 -8.17 -5.78 6.97
CA ASP A 8 -8.52 -6.14 5.60
C ASP A 8 -8.45 -7.66 5.44
N PRO A 9 -9.50 -8.33 4.91
CA PRO A 9 -9.53 -9.78 4.83
C PRO A 9 -8.35 -10.39 4.07
N ASN A 10 -7.85 -9.74 3.02
CA ASN A 10 -6.74 -10.25 2.23
C ASN A 10 -5.41 -10.08 2.97
N PHE A 11 -5.22 -8.92 3.63
CA PHE A 11 -3.99 -8.63 4.37
C PHE A 11 -3.93 -9.46 5.67
N ALA A 12 -5.06 -9.67 6.32
CA ALA A 12 -5.17 -10.56 7.47
C ALA A 12 -4.88 -12.04 7.09
N GLN A 13 -5.41 -12.49 5.92
CA GLN A 13 -5.10 -13.83 5.42
C GLN A 13 -3.62 -13.98 5.06
N LEU A 14 -3.02 -12.97 4.43
CA LEU A 14 -1.59 -12.97 4.12
C LEU A 14 -0.75 -13.07 5.40
N LYS A 15 -1.09 -12.30 6.45
CA LYS A 15 -0.42 -12.39 7.77
C LYS A 15 -0.58 -13.78 8.39
N LYS A 16 -1.77 -14.36 8.32
CA LYS A 16 -2.01 -15.72 8.81
C LYS A 16 -1.13 -16.74 8.10
N SER A 17 -1.03 -16.70 6.78
CA SER A 17 -0.16 -17.59 6.00
C SER A 17 1.32 -17.44 6.35
N LEU A 18 1.77 -16.23 6.71
CA LEU A 18 3.12 -16.00 7.23
C LEU A 18 3.32 -16.61 8.62
N ASP A 19 2.34 -16.46 9.52
CA ASP A 19 2.39 -17.03 10.87
C ASP A 19 2.39 -18.57 10.82
N ASP A 20 1.67 -19.14 9.86
CA ASP A 20 1.64 -20.58 9.55
C ASP A 20 2.92 -21.04 8.78
N LYS A 21 3.85 -20.13 8.45
CA LYS A 21 5.13 -20.39 7.76
C LYS A 21 4.99 -21.00 6.37
N GLU A 22 3.92 -20.71 5.64
CA GLU A 22 3.60 -21.31 4.34
C GLU A 22 4.63 -20.98 3.23
N ILE A 23 5.40 -19.89 3.40
CA ILE A 23 6.48 -19.48 2.46
C ILE A 23 7.87 -19.51 3.09
N GLY A 24 8.03 -20.20 4.22
CA GLY A 24 9.29 -20.23 4.93
C GLY A 24 9.66 -18.89 5.57
N LYS A 25 10.95 -18.58 5.67
CA LYS A 25 11.44 -17.31 6.22
C LYS A 25 11.14 -16.16 5.27
N SER A 26 10.48 -15.11 5.76
CA SER A 26 10.25 -13.88 5.00
C SER A 26 11.56 -13.17 4.66
N GLU A 27 11.69 -12.65 3.43
CA GLU A 27 12.90 -12.01 2.92
C GLU A 27 12.65 -10.59 2.42
N LEU A 28 11.63 -10.41 1.56
CA LEU A 28 11.35 -9.11 0.91
C LEU A 28 9.86 -8.82 0.88
N LEU A 29 9.45 -7.73 1.54
CA LEU A 29 8.10 -7.18 1.48
C LEU A 29 8.04 -6.01 0.51
N THR A 30 7.03 -5.97 -0.36
CA THR A 30 6.72 -4.81 -1.19
C THR A 30 5.29 -4.37 -0.94
N ILE A 31 5.10 -3.09 -0.58
CA ILE A 31 3.79 -2.46 -0.45
C ILE A 31 3.66 -1.39 -1.54
N THR A 32 2.60 -1.47 -2.32
CA THR A 32 2.21 -0.44 -3.30
C THR A 32 0.91 0.19 -2.83
N SER A 33 0.91 1.51 -2.65
CA SER A 33 -0.24 2.27 -2.17
C SER A 33 -0.32 3.57 -2.98
N PHE A 34 -1.22 3.61 -3.97
CA PHE A 34 -1.40 4.75 -4.85
C PHE A 34 -2.84 5.24 -4.81
N ASP A 35 -3.00 6.54 -4.56
CA ASP A 35 -4.30 7.22 -4.62
C ASP A 35 -4.73 7.46 -6.08
N PRO A 36 -6.03 7.50 -6.39
CA PRO A 36 -6.48 7.78 -7.76
C PRO A 36 -6.21 9.22 -8.20
N ALA A 37 -6.18 10.17 -7.26
CA ALA A 37 -5.90 11.58 -7.51
C ALA A 37 -5.32 12.26 -6.26
N PRO A 38 -4.52 13.33 -6.41
CA PRO A 38 -3.98 14.06 -5.28
C PRO A 38 -5.09 14.83 -4.54
N PRO A 39 -4.96 14.99 -3.21
CA PRO A 39 -5.86 15.83 -2.44
C PRO A 39 -5.64 17.33 -2.77
N PRO A 40 -6.59 18.20 -2.43
CA PRO A 40 -6.41 19.64 -2.53
C PRO A 40 -5.19 20.12 -1.73
N VAL A 41 -4.46 21.13 -2.25
CA VAL A 41 -3.27 21.68 -1.57
C VAL A 41 -3.59 22.23 -0.18
N SER A 42 -4.80 22.74 0.03
CA SER A 42 -5.27 23.18 1.36
C SER A 42 -5.26 22.04 2.39
N TYR A 43 -5.61 20.82 1.97
CA TYR A 43 -5.53 19.63 2.81
C TYR A 43 -4.08 19.21 3.06
N VAL A 44 -3.22 19.22 2.03
CA VAL A 44 -1.78 18.91 2.18
C VAL A 44 -1.14 19.74 3.29
N LYS A 45 -1.43 21.04 3.34
CA LYS A 45 -0.88 21.98 4.36
C LYS A 45 -1.27 21.65 5.80
N THR A 46 -2.33 20.87 6.01
CA THR A 46 -2.86 20.58 7.35
C THR A 46 -2.82 19.10 7.73
N SER A 47 -2.70 18.20 6.75
CA SER A 47 -2.72 16.74 6.97
C SER A 47 -1.44 16.17 7.59
N GLY A 48 -0.33 16.91 7.49
CA GLY A 48 1.01 16.42 7.87
C GLY A 48 1.80 15.81 6.71
N GLY A 49 1.29 15.91 5.48
CA GLY A 49 1.95 15.48 4.25
C GLY A 49 1.89 13.98 3.98
N LEU A 50 2.50 13.56 2.87
CA LEU A 50 2.42 12.19 2.36
C LEU A 50 2.77 11.14 3.43
N PHE A 51 3.84 11.36 4.20
CA PHE A 51 4.34 10.38 5.16
C PHE A 51 3.42 10.19 6.37
N ARG A 52 2.80 11.25 6.88
CA ARG A 52 1.93 11.20 8.07
C ARG A 52 0.47 10.96 7.75
N ASP A 53 0.03 11.35 6.57
CA ASP A 53 -1.36 11.21 6.14
C ASP A 53 -1.63 9.88 5.42
N MET A 54 -0.74 9.50 4.51
CA MET A 54 -0.93 8.33 3.66
C MET A 54 -0.01 7.16 4.06
N MET A 55 1.31 7.38 4.07
CA MET A 55 2.29 6.30 4.26
C MET A 55 2.30 5.75 5.69
N ILE A 56 1.75 6.47 6.68
CA ILE A 56 1.64 5.95 8.05
C ILE A 56 0.90 4.61 8.11
N HIS A 57 -0.09 4.42 7.24
CA HIS A 57 -0.82 3.15 7.13
C HIS A 57 0.04 2.02 6.56
N ASP A 58 0.99 2.35 5.68
CA ASP A 58 1.92 1.39 5.09
C ASP A 58 3.05 1.05 6.06
N PHE A 59 3.52 2.02 6.86
CA PHE A 59 4.47 1.76 7.95
C PHE A 59 3.87 0.82 9.00
N ASP A 60 2.64 1.09 9.42
CA ASP A 60 1.93 0.21 10.36
C ASP A 60 1.75 -1.19 9.78
N LEU A 61 1.32 -1.29 8.53
CA LEU A 61 1.12 -2.56 7.85
C LEU A 61 2.43 -3.34 7.68
N SER A 62 3.53 -2.66 7.34
CA SER A 62 4.85 -3.28 7.25
C SER A 62 5.30 -3.87 8.59
N ASN A 63 5.14 -3.12 9.69
CA ASN A 63 5.47 -3.58 11.03
C ASN A 63 4.58 -4.75 11.46
N PHE A 64 3.30 -4.72 11.10
CA PHE A 64 2.35 -5.81 11.37
C PHE A 64 2.70 -7.10 10.62
N ILE A 65 3.06 -6.99 9.33
CA ILE A 65 3.42 -8.14 8.49
C ILE A 65 4.78 -8.73 8.91
N MET A 66 5.77 -7.87 9.16
CA MET A 66 7.13 -8.29 9.52
C MET A 66 7.28 -8.69 11.00
N ASP A 67 6.29 -8.37 11.83
CA ASP A 67 6.24 -8.62 13.27
C ASP A 67 7.41 -8.01 14.05
N GLU A 68 7.99 -6.92 13.53
CA GLU A 68 9.08 -6.18 14.17
C GLU A 68 9.20 -4.75 13.62
N LEU A 69 9.99 -3.92 14.31
CA LEU A 69 10.33 -2.57 13.87
C LEU A 69 11.62 -2.58 13.04
N PRO A 70 11.72 -1.77 11.99
CA PRO A 70 12.94 -1.66 11.21
C PRO A 70 14.07 -1.00 12.01
N VAL A 71 15.31 -1.42 11.75
CA VAL A 71 16.52 -0.80 12.33
C VAL A 71 17.09 0.31 11.45
N THR A 72 16.74 0.34 10.17
CA THR A 72 17.14 1.39 9.22
C THR A 72 15.98 1.74 8.32
N ILE A 73 15.78 3.04 8.09
CA ILE A 73 14.79 3.57 7.15
C ILE A 73 15.50 4.57 6.24
N SER A 74 15.30 4.40 4.93
CA SER A 74 15.73 5.34 3.90
C SER A 74 14.55 5.74 3.04
N ALA A 75 14.39 7.02 2.75
CA ALA A 75 13.29 7.55 1.97
C ALA A 75 13.78 8.48 0.87
N VAL A 76 13.15 8.39 -0.29
CA VAL A 76 13.27 9.35 -1.39
C VAL A 76 11.87 9.73 -1.84
N GLY A 77 11.64 11.02 -2.06
CA GLY A 77 10.36 11.52 -2.53
C GLY A 77 10.50 12.81 -3.32
N HIS A 78 9.53 13.07 -4.20
CA HIS A 78 9.50 14.26 -5.01
C HIS A 78 8.05 14.65 -5.36
N SER A 79 7.85 15.90 -5.74
CA SER A 79 6.58 16.40 -6.27
C SER A 79 6.59 16.26 -7.79
N LEU A 80 6.08 15.10 -8.28
CA LEU A 80 6.07 14.73 -9.69
C LEU A 80 4.70 14.97 -10.36
N ILE A 81 3.65 15.14 -9.54
CA ILE A 81 2.25 15.20 -9.99
C ILE A 81 1.75 16.62 -10.00
N ASN A 82 1.93 17.35 -8.89
CA ASN A 82 1.48 18.72 -8.72
C ASN A 82 2.57 19.59 -8.07
N PRO A 83 3.15 20.54 -8.81
CA PRO A 83 4.20 21.44 -8.29
C PRO A 83 3.78 22.24 -7.04
N GLU A 84 2.47 22.52 -6.88
CA GLU A 84 1.95 23.23 -5.71
C GLU A 84 2.08 22.43 -4.41
N ILE A 85 2.10 21.08 -4.48
CA ILE A 85 2.40 20.20 -3.34
C ILE A 85 3.84 20.42 -2.91
N GLY A 86 4.77 20.44 -3.87
CA GLY A 86 6.18 20.76 -3.59
C GLY A 86 6.36 22.16 -3.01
N ALA A 87 5.66 23.15 -3.55
CA ALA A 87 5.66 24.52 -3.02
C ALA A 87 5.08 24.62 -1.61
N ALA A 88 4.20 23.69 -1.22
CA ALA A 88 3.67 23.57 0.14
C ALA A 88 4.63 22.84 1.11
N GLY A 89 5.79 22.36 0.63
CA GLY A 89 6.81 21.66 1.44
C GLY A 89 6.57 20.16 1.59
N ASP A 90 5.75 19.55 0.74
CA ASP A 90 5.46 18.12 0.74
C ASP A 90 5.88 17.44 -0.57
N VAL A 91 5.77 16.13 -0.62
CA VAL A 91 5.97 15.30 -1.81
C VAL A 91 4.66 14.59 -2.17
N ASP A 92 4.49 14.23 -3.44
CA ASP A 92 3.32 13.46 -3.91
C ASP A 92 3.66 12.04 -4.37
N THR A 93 4.94 11.75 -4.46
CA THR A 93 5.46 10.43 -4.83
C THR A 93 6.69 10.13 -3.97
N ALA A 94 6.70 8.96 -3.34
CA ALA A 94 7.81 8.54 -2.49
C ALA A 94 8.04 7.03 -2.53
N VAL A 95 9.30 6.65 -2.31
CA VAL A 95 9.72 5.27 -2.06
C VAL A 95 10.48 5.24 -0.74
N VAL A 96 10.14 4.27 0.10
CA VAL A 96 10.83 4.03 1.37
C VAL A 96 11.36 2.61 1.38
N THR A 97 12.61 2.45 1.80
CA THR A 97 13.22 1.15 2.09
C THR A 97 13.44 1.04 3.59
N MET A 98 13.03 -0.08 4.16
CA MET A 98 13.17 -0.42 5.58
C MET A 98 13.99 -1.71 5.69
N ILE A 99 14.98 -1.72 6.57
CA ILE A 99 15.82 -2.90 6.85
C ILE A 99 15.55 -3.32 8.29
N TYR A 100 15.33 -4.60 8.50
CA TYR A 100 15.07 -5.22 9.81
C TYR A 100 16.34 -5.85 10.38
N ALA A 101 16.31 -6.20 11.67
CA ALA A 101 17.50 -6.64 12.39
C ALA A 101 18.15 -7.93 11.79
N ASP A 102 17.34 -8.82 11.24
CA ASP A 102 17.80 -10.07 10.60
C ASP A 102 18.12 -9.93 9.10
N GLY A 103 18.11 -8.70 8.57
CA GLY A 103 18.42 -8.37 7.18
C GLY A 103 17.23 -8.41 6.22
N LYS A 104 16.02 -8.74 6.66
CA LYS A 104 14.79 -8.62 5.84
C LYS A 104 14.65 -7.17 5.33
N ILE A 105 14.05 -7.02 4.18
CA ILE A 105 13.84 -5.71 3.54
C ILE A 105 12.35 -5.49 3.29
N ALA A 106 11.86 -4.28 3.54
CA ALA A 106 10.58 -3.83 3.04
C ALA A 106 10.75 -2.61 2.14
N VAL A 107 9.97 -2.56 1.07
CA VAL A 107 9.88 -1.44 0.14
C VAL A 107 8.45 -0.94 0.09
N ILE A 108 8.23 0.32 0.42
CA ILE A 108 6.95 1.00 0.33
C ILE A 108 7.00 1.98 -0.83
N LYS A 109 6.01 1.92 -1.72
CA LYS A 109 5.83 2.85 -2.84
C LYS A 109 4.51 3.58 -2.68
N ASN A 110 4.57 4.91 -2.54
CA ASN A 110 3.38 5.76 -2.49
C ASN A 110 3.35 6.74 -3.66
N SER A 111 2.16 6.98 -4.18
CA SER A 111 1.89 8.05 -5.16
C SER A 111 0.48 8.59 -4.96
N ARG A 112 0.33 9.90 -5.09
CA ARG A 112 -0.97 10.57 -5.05
C ARG A 112 -1.72 10.50 -6.39
N ARG A 113 -1.28 9.65 -7.34
CA ARG A 113 -1.97 9.47 -8.63
C ARG A 113 -1.76 8.08 -9.22
N ALA A 114 -2.87 7.36 -9.37
CA ALA A 114 -2.99 6.16 -10.20
C ALA A 114 -4.22 6.34 -11.09
N ALA A 115 -4.00 6.65 -12.37
CA ALA A 115 -5.09 6.95 -13.31
C ALA A 115 -6.08 5.79 -13.53
N TYR A 116 -5.71 4.58 -13.11
CA TYR A 116 -6.51 3.36 -13.24
C TYR A 116 -7.33 3.01 -11.99
N GLY A 117 -7.16 3.73 -10.86
CA GLY A 117 -7.94 3.51 -9.64
C GLY A 117 -7.10 3.50 -8.36
N TYR A 118 -7.70 3.17 -7.23
CA TYR A 118 -7.04 3.09 -5.93
C TYR A 118 -6.22 1.80 -5.83
N ASP A 119 -4.91 1.90 -6.00
CA ASP A 119 -4.00 0.74 -6.08
C ASP A 119 -3.39 0.42 -4.71
N GLN A 120 -3.79 -0.73 -4.16
CA GLN A 120 -3.42 -1.18 -2.81
C GLN A 120 -3.02 -2.65 -2.84
N ARG A 121 -1.74 -2.92 -3.00
CA ARG A 121 -1.19 -4.27 -3.16
C ARG A 121 -0.06 -4.54 -2.19
N ILE A 122 0.04 -5.81 -1.78
CA ILE A 122 1.15 -6.33 -0.98
C ILE A 122 1.69 -7.59 -1.65
N GLU A 123 3.00 -7.68 -1.65
CA GLU A 123 3.72 -8.87 -2.06
C GLU A 123 4.81 -9.18 -1.04
N ILE A 124 4.95 -10.43 -0.62
CA ILE A 124 6.03 -10.85 0.25
C ILE A 124 6.65 -12.14 -0.26
N LEU A 125 7.94 -12.06 -0.54
CA LEU A 125 8.78 -13.19 -0.92
C LEU A 125 9.36 -13.82 0.35
N GLY A 126 9.31 -15.12 0.41
CA GLY A 126 9.99 -15.94 1.41
C GLY A 126 10.86 -17.01 0.76
N ALA A 127 11.60 -17.73 1.57
CA ALA A 127 12.56 -18.74 1.12
C ALA A 127 11.90 -19.91 0.35
N GLU A 128 10.60 -20.16 0.56
CA GLU A 128 9.87 -21.31 0.00
C GLU A 128 8.69 -20.89 -0.88
N GLY A 129 8.43 -19.58 -1.05
CA GLY A 129 7.31 -19.13 -1.85
C GLY A 129 7.06 -17.63 -1.81
N LEU A 130 5.94 -17.24 -2.42
CA LEU A 130 5.50 -15.86 -2.55
C LEU A 130 4.03 -15.75 -2.15
N LEU A 131 3.68 -14.75 -1.35
CA LEU A 131 2.29 -14.37 -1.08
C LEU A 131 2.02 -13.00 -1.71
N GLN A 132 0.86 -12.88 -2.36
CA GLN A 132 0.42 -11.64 -2.99
C GLN A 132 -1.03 -11.34 -2.64
N ALA A 133 -1.31 -10.09 -2.28
CA ALA A 133 -2.65 -9.56 -2.15
C ALA A 133 -2.83 -8.46 -3.19
N GLU A 134 -3.59 -8.78 -4.23
CA GLU A 134 -3.88 -7.92 -5.37
C GLU A 134 -5.02 -6.94 -5.09
N ASN A 135 -5.23 -6.01 -6.01
CA ASN A 135 -6.33 -5.07 -5.94
C ASN A 135 -7.70 -5.77 -5.96
N ILE A 136 -8.60 -5.31 -5.10
CA ILE A 136 -10.00 -5.71 -5.17
C ILE A 136 -10.66 -4.96 -6.33
N VAL A 137 -11.20 -5.71 -7.27
CA VAL A 137 -11.98 -5.23 -8.40
C VAL A 137 -13.48 -5.44 -8.16
N GLU A 138 -14.32 -4.74 -8.90
CA GLU A 138 -15.77 -4.86 -8.76
C GLU A 138 -16.28 -6.26 -9.17
N ASN A 139 -15.69 -6.83 -10.21
CA ASN A 139 -15.98 -8.18 -10.70
C ASN A 139 -14.77 -8.77 -11.43
N SER A 140 -14.78 -10.07 -11.69
CA SER A 140 -13.71 -10.80 -12.38
C SER A 140 -13.90 -10.94 -13.88
N VAL A 141 -14.87 -10.24 -14.49
CA VAL A 141 -15.16 -10.37 -15.92
C VAL A 141 -14.05 -9.73 -16.74
N VAL A 142 -13.49 -10.53 -17.66
CA VAL A 142 -12.53 -10.07 -18.67
C VAL A 142 -13.22 -10.07 -20.02
N LYS A 143 -13.23 -8.92 -20.69
CA LYS A 143 -13.77 -8.75 -22.04
C LYS A 143 -12.63 -8.79 -23.04
N SER A 144 -12.59 -9.81 -23.87
CA SER A 144 -11.63 -9.95 -24.98
C SER A 144 -12.34 -9.69 -26.29
N THR A 145 -11.83 -8.77 -27.11
CA THR A 145 -12.34 -8.42 -28.44
C THR A 145 -11.17 -8.17 -29.39
N GLU A 146 -11.43 -7.97 -30.65
CA GLU A 146 -10.41 -7.57 -31.64
C GLU A 146 -9.67 -6.28 -31.23
N ALA A 147 -10.36 -5.36 -30.54
CA ALA A 147 -9.79 -4.09 -30.05
C ALA A 147 -8.88 -4.25 -28.82
N GLY A 148 -8.86 -5.41 -28.16
CA GLY A 148 -8.02 -5.68 -27.00
C GLY A 148 -8.72 -6.42 -25.86
N VAL A 149 -8.02 -6.50 -24.73
CA VAL A 149 -8.50 -7.15 -23.51
C VAL A 149 -8.77 -6.08 -22.45
N LEU A 150 -9.95 -6.12 -21.86
CA LEU A 150 -10.38 -5.19 -20.81
C LEU A 150 -10.83 -5.99 -19.58
N SER A 151 -10.46 -5.51 -18.40
CA SER A 151 -10.92 -6.03 -17.11
C SER A 151 -11.48 -4.90 -16.24
N ALA A 152 -12.19 -5.27 -15.17
CA ALA A 152 -12.63 -4.29 -14.19
C ALA A 152 -11.44 -3.55 -13.55
N LYS A 153 -11.62 -2.26 -13.29
CA LYS A 153 -10.61 -1.45 -12.59
C LYS A 153 -10.63 -1.73 -11.09
N PRO A 154 -9.54 -1.44 -10.37
CA PRO A 154 -9.57 -1.35 -8.92
C PRO A 154 -10.66 -0.41 -8.43
N LYS A 155 -11.20 -0.66 -7.24
CA LYS A 155 -12.14 0.26 -6.61
C LYS A 155 -11.55 1.65 -6.51
N TYR A 156 -12.38 2.68 -6.71
CA TYR A 156 -11.87 4.03 -6.88
C TYR A 156 -11.52 4.73 -5.56
N PHE A 157 -12.21 4.39 -4.46
CA PHE A 157 -12.13 5.16 -3.22
C PHE A 157 -11.86 4.27 -2.00
N PHE A 158 -11.11 4.79 -1.03
CA PHE A 158 -10.67 4.01 0.14
C PHE A 158 -11.83 3.47 0.98
N LEU A 159 -12.94 4.20 1.09
CA LEU A 159 -14.13 3.69 1.79
C LEU A 159 -14.73 2.46 1.09
N GLU A 160 -14.76 2.44 -0.24
CA GLU A 160 -15.25 1.27 -0.98
C GLU A 160 -14.30 0.08 -0.82
N ARG A 161 -12.98 0.34 -0.78
CA ARG A 161 -11.95 -0.69 -0.64
C ARG A 161 -11.91 -1.29 0.76
N TYR A 162 -12.04 -0.46 1.81
CA TYR A 162 -11.79 -0.86 3.19
C TYR A 162 -13.00 -0.88 4.09
N MET A 163 -14.23 -0.83 3.57
CA MET A 163 -15.44 -0.80 4.41
C MET A 163 -15.55 -2.02 5.34
N SER A 164 -15.17 -3.22 4.87
CA SER A 164 -15.15 -4.43 5.70
C SER A 164 -14.08 -4.35 6.79
N ALA A 165 -12.92 -3.80 6.48
CA ALA A 165 -11.84 -3.60 7.43
C ALA A 165 -12.22 -2.60 8.53
N TYR A 166 -12.85 -1.48 8.18
CA TYR A 166 -13.36 -0.52 9.17
C TYR A 166 -14.40 -1.14 10.11
N LYS A 167 -15.31 -1.98 9.59
CA LYS A 167 -16.28 -2.68 10.42
C LYS A 167 -15.65 -3.73 11.34
N ALA A 168 -14.56 -4.35 10.91
CA ALA A 168 -13.85 -5.37 11.70
C ALA A 168 -12.92 -4.74 12.76
N GLU A 169 -12.48 -3.50 12.55
CA GLU A 169 -11.67 -2.74 13.48
C GLU A 169 -12.47 -2.28 14.71
N TRP A 170 -13.80 -2.04 14.55
CA TRP A 170 -14.74 -1.64 15.61
C TRP A 170 -15.26 -2.82 16.42
#